data_7a6fa5e370ac35ca4dac5a47a32faa9b
#
_entry.id   7a6fa5e370ac35ca4dac5a47a32faa9b
#
_cell.length_a   1.000
_cell.length_b   1.000
_cell.length_c   1.000
_cell.angle_alpha   90.00
_cell.angle_beta   90.00
_cell.angle_gamma   90.00
#
_symmetry.space_group_name_H-M   'P 1'
#
loop_
_entity.id
_entity.type
_entity.pdbx_description
1 polymer ?
#
loop_
_entity_poly.entity_id
_entity_poly.type
_entity_poly.pdbx_seq_one_letter_code
_entity_poly.pdbx_strand_id
1 'polypeptide(L)'
;MSEIELGRRVLERFLLVRPIARGGMSLVYEAVDLEQLRPAAVKVLAPAFANNGRAVHSARREPLLMQRMRHPTVPKIFGYGELDTGRAKVPCVAMELLNGVPLTKRLAEGPLPWQHAVEIAASVAELLAVAHRRGIAHRDLTADNVMLTTAGVKIIDFGLAVPFAHPAASRVEHAPAWDVYALGVLLYQMLTGRSPHAPGARLLQPVATPVLLAPGLPRSVAELCRQCMAKRPADRPESASVALSLWAEFATDWQHPDSFTESYRTRSDHSA
;
A
#
# COMPACT_ATOMS: atom_id res chain seq x y z
N MET A 1 -3.06 -4.12 27.68
CA MET A 1 -2.69 -3.03 26.73
C MET A 1 -3.95 -2.19 26.58
N SER A 2 -3.93 -0.91 26.99
CA SER A 2 -5.12 -0.07 26.97
C SER A 2 -5.50 0.24 25.53
N GLU A 3 -6.57 -0.36 25.06
CA GLU A 3 -7.28 0.02 23.85
C GLU A 3 -7.91 1.40 24.05
N ILE A 4 -8.08 2.12 22.96
CA ILE A 4 -8.79 3.39 22.99
C ILE A 4 -10.26 3.09 23.19
N GLU A 5 -10.91 3.81 24.10
CA GLU A 5 -12.32 3.61 24.46
C GLU A 5 -13.23 3.83 23.25
N LEU A 6 -14.14 2.89 23.01
CA LEU A 6 -15.17 2.98 21.98
C LEU A 6 -16.22 4.02 22.37
N GLY A 7 -16.89 4.62 21.38
CA GLY A 7 -17.80 5.74 21.59
C GLY A 7 -17.08 7.08 21.80
N ARG A 8 -15.74 7.07 21.81
CA ARG A 8 -14.94 8.29 21.92
C ARG A 8 -14.97 9.07 20.62
N ARG A 9 -15.05 10.41 20.73
CA ARG A 9 -14.96 11.32 19.60
C ARG A 9 -13.52 11.72 19.37
N VAL A 10 -13.00 11.50 18.15
CA VAL A 10 -11.64 11.85 17.70
C VAL A 10 -11.71 13.02 16.75
N LEU A 11 -10.80 14.01 16.88
CA LEU A 11 -10.79 15.26 16.11
C LEU A 11 -12.13 15.99 16.18
N GLU A 12 -12.83 15.90 17.31
CA GLU A 12 -14.17 16.48 17.59
C GLU A 12 -15.27 16.07 16.59
N ARG A 13 -14.98 15.12 15.69
CA ARG A 13 -15.82 14.79 14.53
C ARG A 13 -16.07 13.29 14.33
N PHE A 14 -15.07 12.43 14.58
CA PHE A 14 -15.14 11.02 14.24
C PHE A 14 -15.43 10.16 15.48
N LEU A 15 -16.61 9.53 15.52
CA LEU A 15 -17.03 8.65 16.62
C LEU A 15 -16.50 7.24 16.40
N LEU A 16 -15.64 6.74 17.28
CA LEU A 16 -15.08 5.37 17.18
C LEU A 16 -16.15 4.32 17.47
N VAL A 17 -16.32 3.35 16.56
CA VAL A 17 -17.35 2.31 16.62
C VAL A 17 -16.75 0.97 17.06
N ARG A 18 -15.72 0.48 16.37
CA ARG A 18 -15.06 -0.79 16.66
C ARG A 18 -13.63 -0.81 16.11
N PRO A 19 -12.72 -1.62 16.69
CA PRO A 19 -11.42 -1.86 16.07
C PRO A 19 -11.60 -2.71 14.81
N ILE A 20 -10.83 -2.40 13.75
CA ILE A 20 -10.85 -3.14 12.47
C ILE A 20 -9.49 -3.72 12.09
N ALA A 21 -8.39 -3.10 12.55
CA ALA A 21 -7.05 -3.63 12.29
C ALA A 21 -6.06 -3.20 13.38
N ARG A 22 -5.00 -4.00 13.52
CA ARG A 22 -3.86 -3.72 14.39
C ARG A 22 -2.58 -3.90 13.59
N GLY A 23 -1.84 -2.81 13.40
CA GLY A 23 -0.50 -2.83 12.83
C GLY A 23 0.58 -2.95 13.92
N GLY A 24 1.84 -2.98 13.50
CA GLY A 24 2.96 -3.05 14.44
C GLY A 24 3.01 -1.89 15.45
N MET A 25 2.69 -0.67 15.01
CA MET A 25 2.73 0.54 15.83
C MET A 25 1.41 1.32 15.83
N SER A 26 0.37 0.84 15.16
CA SER A 26 -0.90 1.57 15.00
C SER A 26 -2.12 0.69 15.27
N LEU A 27 -3.20 1.33 15.66
CA LEU A 27 -4.53 0.77 15.81
C LEU A 27 -5.44 1.45 14.80
N VAL A 28 -6.29 0.70 14.11
CA VAL A 28 -7.25 1.25 13.16
C VAL A 28 -8.65 0.90 13.62
N TYR A 29 -9.51 1.92 13.68
CA TYR A 29 -10.90 1.82 14.10
C TYR A 29 -11.81 2.18 12.95
N GLU A 30 -12.92 1.49 12.84
CA GLU A 30 -14.09 2.01 12.13
C GLU A 30 -14.69 3.14 12.95
N ALA A 31 -15.10 4.20 12.27
CA ALA A 31 -15.68 5.39 12.88
C ALA A 31 -16.83 5.93 12.02
N VAL A 32 -17.66 6.76 12.62
CA VAL A 32 -18.67 7.57 11.92
C VAL A 32 -18.22 9.02 11.90
N ASP A 33 -18.13 9.61 10.72
CA ASP A 33 -17.96 11.04 10.50
C ASP A 33 -19.28 11.74 10.84
N LEU A 34 -19.35 12.40 11.98
CA LEU A 34 -20.58 13.02 12.48
C LEU A 34 -21.03 14.27 11.68
N GLU A 35 -20.11 14.88 10.92
CA GLU A 35 -20.45 16.04 10.07
C GLU A 35 -21.02 15.60 8.71
N GLN A 36 -20.44 14.55 8.12
CA GLN A 36 -20.81 14.07 6.78
C GLN A 36 -21.75 12.85 6.82
N LEU A 37 -22.05 12.32 8.02
CA LEU A 37 -22.90 11.15 8.27
C LEU A 37 -22.48 9.95 7.41
N ARG A 38 -21.18 9.67 7.35
CA ARG A 38 -20.60 8.60 6.53
C ARG A 38 -19.60 7.77 7.33
N PRO A 39 -19.35 6.51 6.91
CA PRO A 39 -18.29 5.69 7.51
C PRO A 39 -16.90 6.29 7.24
N ALA A 40 -16.00 6.11 8.20
CA ALA A 40 -14.61 6.52 8.15
C ALA A 40 -13.72 5.46 8.83
N ALA A 41 -12.43 5.47 8.53
CA ALA A 41 -11.40 4.77 9.29
C ALA A 41 -10.57 5.78 10.07
N VAL A 42 -10.25 5.47 11.33
CA VAL A 42 -9.35 6.27 12.16
C VAL A 42 -8.14 5.42 12.54
N LYS A 43 -6.97 5.77 11.99
CA LYS A 43 -5.67 5.18 12.34
C LYS A 43 -5.05 6.01 13.45
N VAL A 44 -4.66 5.38 14.55
CA VAL A 44 -4.07 6.03 15.73
C VAL A 44 -2.74 5.36 16.04
N LEU A 45 -1.72 6.13 16.37
CA LEU A 45 -0.48 5.59 16.92
C LEU A 45 -0.80 4.89 18.25
N ALA A 46 -0.40 3.62 18.41
CA ALA A 46 -0.68 2.88 19.61
C ALA A 46 -0.01 3.57 20.83
N PRO A 47 -0.72 3.73 21.97
CA PRO A 47 -0.23 4.49 23.13
C PRO A 47 1.12 3.99 23.67
N ALA A 48 1.45 2.71 23.48
CA ALA A 48 2.74 2.13 23.82
C ALA A 48 3.92 2.79 23.08
N PHE A 49 3.67 3.44 21.94
CA PHE A 49 4.69 4.12 21.13
C PHE A 49 4.67 5.66 21.29
N ALA A 50 3.87 6.20 22.18
CA ALA A 50 3.76 7.65 22.41
C ALA A 50 5.11 8.34 22.72
N ASN A 51 6.02 7.63 23.38
CA ASN A 51 7.36 8.12 23.72
C ASN A 51 8.43 7.74 22.67
N ASN A 52 8.05 7.04 21.59
CA ASN A 52 8.97 6.73 20.50
C ASN A 52 8.98 7.88 19.49
N GLY A 53 9.97 8.77 19.59
CA GLY A 53 10.04 9.98 18.75
C GLY A 53 10.04 9.70 17.25
N ARG A 54 10.61 8.56 16.79
CA ARG A 54 10.57 8.17 15.36
C ARG A 54 9.16 7.77 14.94
N ALA A 55 8.46 6.97 15.75
CA ALA A 55 7.09 6.54 15.46
C ALA A 55 6.13 7.74 15.45
N VAL A 56 6.24 8.64 16.44
CA VAL A 56 5.44 9.88 16.51
C VAL A 56 5.69 10.77 15.29
N HIS A 57 6.97 10.98 14.92
CA HIS A 57 7.32 11.79 13.74
C HIS A 57 6.76 11.18 12.44
N SER A 58 6.90 9.86 12.28
CA SER A 58 6.36 9.13 11.12
C SER A 58 4.85 9.27 11.03
N ALA A 59 4.12 9.01 12.12
CA ALA A 59 2.67 9.07 12.17
C ALA A 59 2.11 10.50 11.92
N ARG A 60 2.80 11.55 12.35
CA ARG A 60 2.44 12.94 12.05
C ARG A 60 2.66 13.30 10.58
N ARG A 61 3.67 12.71 9.94
CA ARG A 61 4.06 13.04 8.56
C ARG A 61 3.24 12.27 7.52
N GLU A 62 2.83 11.05 7.83
CA GLU A 62 2.09 10.16 6.93
C GLU A 62 0.89 10.84 6.26
N PRO A 63 -0.09 11.45 6.99
CA PRO A 63 -1.25 12.06 6.37
C PRO A 63 -0.91 13.25 5.47
N LEU A 64 0.15 14.00 5.79
CA LEU A 64 0.61 15.11 4.96
C LEU A 64 1.14 14.63 3.61
N LEU A 65 1.86 13.50 3.60
CA LEU A 65 2.35 12.87 2.37
C LEU A 65 1.19 12.30 1.56
N MET A 66 0.24 11.61 2.19
CA MET A 66 -0.95 11.06 1.54
C MET A 66 -1.79 12.17 0.88
N GLN A 67 -2.03 13.29 1.57
CA GLN A 67 -2.75 14.44 1.01
C GLN A 67 -2.04 15.05 -0.22
N ARG A 68 -0.71 15.05 -0.23
CA ARG A 68 0.07 15.53 -1.38
C ARG A 68 -0.06 14.63 -2.60
N MET A 69 -0.35 13.33 -2.42
CA MET A 69 -0.45 12.39 -3.55
C MET A 69 -1.66 12.65 -4.42
N ARG A 70 -2.86 12.92 -3.84
CA ARG A 70 -4.12 13.14 -4.58
C ARG A 70 -4.30 12.13 -5.71
N HIS A 71 -4.19 10.84 -5.41
CA HIS A 71 -4.26 9.75 -6.36
C HIS A 71 -5.38 8.77 -5.98
N PRO A 72 -6.13 8.18 -6.95
CA PRO A 72 -7.21 7.24 -6.65
C PRO A 72 -6.74 6.05 -5.81
N THR A 73 -5.52 5.59 -5.99
CA THR A 73 -4.89 4.49 -5.25
C THR A 73 -4.51 4.87 -3.80
N VAL A 74 -4.70 6.12 -3.37
CA VAL A 74 -4.47 6.56 -1.98
C VAL A 74 -5.81 6.80 -1.29
N PRO A 75 -6.04 6.30 -0.06
CA PRO A 75 -7.25 6.61 0.70
C PRO A 75 -7.42 8.12 0.88
N LYS A 76 -8.64 8.61 0.75
CA LYS A 76 -8.94 10.03 1.00
C LYS A 76 -8.74 10.36 2.48
N ILE A 77 -7.98 11.39 2.78
CA ILE A 77 -7.79 11.90 4.14
C ILE A 77 -8.90 12.90 4.47
N PHE A 78 -9.60 12.67 5.58
CA PHE A 78 -10.68 13.53 6.07
C PHE A 78 -10.24 14.50 7.16
N GLY A 79 -9.19 14.12 7.92
CA GLY A 79 -8.62 14.95 8.97
C GLY A 79 -7.44 14.25 9.63
N TYR A 80 -6.60 14.99 10.32
CA TYR A 80 -5.50 14.46 11.12
C TYR A 80 -5.18 15.40 12.28
N GLY A 81 -4.58 14.88 13.31
CA GLY A 81 -4.24 15.63 14.52
C GLY A 81 -3.73 14.71 15.62
N GLU A 82 -4.09 15.03 16.85
CA GLU A 82 -3.68 14.27 18.03
C GLU A 82 -4.92 13.84 18.83
N LEU A 83 -4.86 12.62 19.35
CA LEU A 83 -5.81 12.09 20.29
C LEU A 83 -5.17 12.09 21.68
N ASP A 84 -5.82 12.74 22.66
CA ASP A 84 -5.43 12.65 24.05
C ASP A 84 -5.95 11.32 24.62
N THR A 85 -5.09 10.41 25.01
CA THR A 85 -5.45 9.10 25.58
C THR A 85 -5.61 9.14 27.11
N GLY A 86 -5.52 10.31 27.73
CA GLY A 86 -5.44 10.49 29.19
C GLY A 86 -4.08 10.17 29.79
N ARG A 87 -3.21 9.49 29.02
CA ARG A 87 -1.80 9.20 29.40
C ARG A 87 -0.79 9.94 28.53
N ALA A 88 -1.13 10.15 27.27
CA ALA A 88 -0.30 10.84 26.29
C ALA A 88 -1.16 11.32 25.12
N LYS A 89 -0.68 12.36 24.43
CA LYS A 89 -1.23 12.76 23.13
C LYS A 89 -0.53 11.95 22.03
N VAL A 90 -1.31 11.27 21.20
CA VAL A 90 -0.81 10.42 20.12
C VAL A 90 -1.35 10.89 18.77
N PRO A 91 -0.54 10.86 17.70
CA PRO A 91 -1.01 11.19 16.36
C PRO A 91 -2.15 10.29 15.90
N CYS A 92 -3.11 10.86 15.20
CA CYS A 92 -4.21 10.15 14.57
C CYS A 92 -4.55 10.76 13.21
N VAL A 93 -5.12 9.92 12.33
CA VAL A 93 -5.62 10.31 11.01
C VAL A 93 -6.96 9.66 10.75
N ALA A 94 -7.93 10.46 10.29
CA ALA A 94 -9.23 10.00 9.81
C ALA A 94 -9.21 9.97 8.28
N MET A 95 -9.66 8.87 7.70
CA MET A 95 -9.58 8.61 6.27
C MET A 95 -10.74 7.76 5.76
N GLU A 96 -10.78 7.55 4.46
CA GLU A 96 -11.70 6.66 3.77
C GLU A 96 -11.68 5.26 4.41
N LEU A 97 -12.85 4.76 4.80
CA LEU A 97 -13.03 3.36 5.19
C LEU A 97 -13.04 2.51 3.92
N LEU A 98 -12.08 1.60 3.82
CA LEU A 98 -11.93 0.75 2.65
C LEU A 98 -12.72 -0.55 2.83
N ASN A 99 -13.57 -0.86 1.85
CA ASN A 99 -14.24 -2.14 1.75
C ASN A 99 -13.43 -3.05 0.83
N GLY A 100 -12.67 -3.98 1.39
CA GLY A 100 -11.76 -4.84 0.64
C GLY A 100 -10.90 -5.72 1.53
N VAL A 101 -9.96 -6.41 0.90
CA VAL A 101 -9.04 -7.33 1.58
C VAL A 101 -7.57 -6.95 1.31
N PRO A 102 -6.66 -7.14 2.27
CA PRO A 102 -5.23 -7.00 2.01
C PRO A 102 -4.78 -8.00 0.94
N LEU A 103 -3.84 -7.58 0.08
CA LEU A 103 -3.28 -8.45 -0.96
C LEU A 103 -2.62 -9.70 -0.36
N THR A 104 -2.00 -9.61 0.83
CA THR A 104 -1.49 -10.76 1.57
C THR A 104 -2.54 -11.82 1.83
N LYS A 105 -3.76 -11.42 2.22
CA LYS A 105 -4.87 -12.37 2.44
C LYS A 105 -5.26 -13.05 1.14
N ARG A 106 -5.31 -12.31 0.02
CA ARG A 106 -5.60 -12.87 -1.30
C ARG A 106 -4.51 -13.82 -1.77
N LEU A 107 -3.23 -13.49 -1.53
CA LEU A 107 -2.09 -14.34 -1.91
C LEU A 107 -1.99 -15.63 -1.08
N ALA A 108 -2.56 -15.66 0.11
CA ALA A 108 -2.66 -16.89 0.90
C ALA A 108 -3.56 -17.96 0.23
N GLU A 109 -4.44 -17.56 -0.69
CA GLU A 109 -5.29 -18.45 -1.49
C GLU A 109 -4.55 -19.00 -2.74
N GLY A 110 -3.36 -18.51 -3.05
CA GLY A 110 -2.54 -18.90 -4.19
C GLY A 110 -2.20 -17.73 -5.13
N PRO A 111 -1.46 -18.00 -6.23
CA PRO A 111 -1.08 -16.99 -7.20
C PRO A 111 -2.30 -16.37 -7.89
N LEU A 112 -2.11 -15.18 -8.44
CA LEU A 112 -3.13 -14.50 -9.25
C LEU A 112 -2.99 -14.91 -10.73
N PRO A 113 -4.09 -14.89 -11.50
CA PRO A 113 -3.99 -14.82 -12.95
C PRO A 113 -3.11 -13.64 -13.35
N TRP A 114 -2.26 -13.82 -14.36
CA TRP A 114 -1.26 -12.80 -14.71
C TRP A 114 -1.89 -11.45 -15.09
N GLN A 115 -3.09 -11.45 -15.70
CA GLN A 115 -3.81 -10.23 -16.03
C GLN A 115 -4.13 -9.40 -14.79
N HIS A 116 -4.65 -10.04 -13.75
CA HIS A 116 -4.95 -9.37 -12.47
C HIS A 116 -3.67 -8.89 -11.78
N ALA A 117 -2.59 -9.68 -11.84
CA ALA A 117 -1.30 -9.28 -11.28
C ALA A 117 -0.75 -8.03 -12.00
N VAL A 118 -0.87 -7.96 -13.32
CA VAL A 118 -0.46 -6.82 -14.15
C VAL A 118 -1.29 -5.57 -13.84
N GLU A 119 -2.63 -5.69 -13.75
CA GLU A 119 -3.51 -4.57 -13.41
C GLU A 119 -3.20 -3.96 -12.03
N ILE A 120 -3.02 -4.81 -11.01
CA ILE A 120 -2.65 -4.36 -9.66
C ILE A 120 -1.28 -3.69 -9.70
N ALA A 121 -0.30 -4.30 -10.34
CA ALA A 121 1.06 -3.75 -10.44
C ALA A 121 1.10 -2.43 -11.24
N ALA A 122 0.30 -2.29 -12.30
CA ALA A 122 0.16 -1.07 -13.07
C ALA A 122 -0.40 0.08 -12.22
N SER A 123 -1.48 -0.17 -11.47
CA SER A 123 -2.08 0.81 -10.55
C SER A 123 -1.08 1.28 -9.47
N VAL A 124 -0.27 0.36 -8.94
CA VAL A 124 0.78 0.68 -7.97
C VAL A 124 1.90 1.49 -8.63
N ALA A 125 2.34 1.09 -9.86
CA ALA A 125 3.38 1.80 -10.60
C ALA A 125 2.98 3.25 -10.94
N GLU A 126 1.70 3.49 -11.29
CA GLU A 126 1.18 4.85 -11.50
C GLU A 126 1.29 5.71 -10.24
N LEU A 127 0.89 5.17 -9.09
CA LEU A 127 1.06 5.89 -7.82
C LEU A 127 2.52 6.19 -7.54
N LEU A 128 3.42 5.20 -7.71
CA LEU A 128 4.86 5.43 -7.55
C LEU A 128 5.39 6.50 -8.51
N ALA A 129 4.93 6.51 -9.77
CA ALA A 129 5.29 7.53 -10.74
C ALA A 129 4.86 8.93 -10.29
N VAL A 130 3.66 9.08 -9.73
CA VAL A 130 3.18 10.34 -9.14
C VAL A 130 4.00 10.73 -7.93
N ALA A 131 4.30 9.79 -7.03
CA ALA A 131 5.10 10.02 -5.84
C ALA A 131 6.53 10.47 -6.20
N HIS A 132 7.19 9.74 -7.09
CA HIS A 132 8.56 10.03 -7.51
C HIS A 132 8.68 11.40 -8.20
N ARG A 133 7.73 11.78 -9.09
CA ARG A 133 7.69 13.13 -9.66
C ARG A 133 7.54 14.24 -8.62
N ARG A 134 6.94 13.93 -7.47
CA ARG A 134 6.81 14.86 -6.32
C ARG A 134 7.95 14.77 -5.32
N GLY A 135 9.01 14.04 -5.66
CA GLY A 135 10.17 13.84 -4.82
C GLY A 135 9.90 12.99 -3.57
N ILE A 136 8.94 12.07 -3.63
CA ILE A 136 8.57 11.20 -2.50
C ILE A 136 8.80 9.75 -2.90
N ALA A 137 9.52 8.99 -2.08
CA ALA A 137 9.66 7.54 -2.19
C ALA A 137 8.86 6.86 -1.06
N HIS A 138 8.20 5.74 -1.38
CA HIS A 138 7.33 4.99 -0.46
C HIS A 138 8.12 4.22 0.60
N ARG A 139 9.14 3.46 0.18
CA ARG A 139 10.10 2.70 0.98
C ARG A 139 9.56 1.50 1.77
N ASP A 140 8.26 1.26 1.74
CA ASP A 140 7.63 0.15 2.46
C ASP A 140 6.49 -0.48 1.63
N LEU A 141 6.72 -0.63 0.32
CA LEU A 141 5.76 -1.30 -0.54
C LEU A 141 5.80 -2.81 -0.31
N THR A 142 4.75 -3.33 0.30
CA THR A 142 4.56 -4.77 0.59
C THR A 142 3.12 -5.16 0.29
N ALA A 143 2.84 -6.47 0.21
CA ALA A 143 1.49 -6.95 -0.01
C ALA A 143 0.54 -6.63 1.17
N ASP A 144 1.06 -6.41 2.38
CA ASP A 144 0.27 -5.95 3.53
C ASP A 144 -0.25 -4.53 3.37
N ASN A 145 0.51 -3.69 2.64
CA ASN A 145 0.18 -2.28 2.41
C ASN A 145 -0.66 -2.05 1.16
N VAL A 146 -1.05 -3.13 0.45
CA VAL A 146 -1.93 -3.10 -0.72
C VAL A 146 -3.28 -3.68 -0.36
N MET A 147 -4.34 -2.88 -0.50
CA MET A 147 -5.73 -3.31 -0.34
C MET A 147 -6.40 -3.48 -1.71
N LEU A 148 -7.05 -4.61 -1.91
CA LEU A 148 -7.92 -4.88 -3.05
C LEU A 148 -9.35 -4.52 -2.65
N THR A 149 -9.91 -3.47 -3.25
CA THR A 149 -11.24 -2.96 -2.91
C THR A 149 -12.17 -3.02 -4.12
N THR A 150 -13.47 -2.89 -3.88
CA THR A 150 -14.47 -2.76 -4.96
C THR A 150 -14.27 -1.50 -5.82
N ALA A 151 -13.55 -0.50 -5.31
CA ALA A 151 -13.21 0.73 -6.02
C ALA A 151 -11.79 0.70 -6.64
N GLY A 152 -11.15 -0.47 -6.69
CA GLY A 152 -9.78 -0.67 -7.21
C GLY A 152 -8.73 -0.83 -6.11
N VAL A 153 -7.48 -0.71 -6.52
CA VAL A 153 -6.31 -0.90 -5.63
C VAL A 153 -6.09 0.33 -4.74
N LYS A 154 -5.80 0.11 -3.45
CA LYS A 154 -5.45 1.16 -2.49
C LYS A 154 -4.16 0.83 -1.76
N ILE A 155 -3.28 1.81 -1.58
CA ILE A 155 -2.06 1.73 -0.76
C ILE A 155 -2.35 2.41 0.58
N ILE A 156 -2.24 1.67 1.68
CA ILE A 156 -2.78 2.07 3.00
C ILE A 156 -1.75 2.58 4.00
N ASP A 157 -0.46 2.53 3.71
CA ASP A 157 0.59 2.97 4.63
C ASP A 157 1.72 3.74 3.92
N PHE A 158 1.94 4.97 4.35
CA PHE A 158 3.02 5.86 3.92
C PHE A 158 3.96 6.21 5.10
N GLY A 159 3.90 5.43 6.18
CA GLY A 159 4.64 5.72 7.41
C GLY A 159 6.16 5.78 7.24
N LEU A 160 6.72 5.01 6.29
CA LEU A 160 8.15 5.05 5.95
C LEU A 160 8.48 5.92 4.73
N ALA A 161 7.48 6.53 4.09
CA ALA A 161 7.70 7.40 2.93
C ALA A 161 8.57 8.61 3.28
N VAL A 162 9.48 8.98 2.37
CA VAL A 162 10.43 10.08 2.58
C VAL A 162 10.54 10.98 1.35
N PRO A 163 10.70 12.31 1.57
CA PRO A 163 11.18 13.20 0.52
C PRO A 163 12.63 12.84 0.14
N PHE A 164 12.94 12.74 -1.14
CA PHE A 164 14.31 12.48 -1.62
C PHE A 164 14.91 13.62 -2.46
N ALA A 165 14.12 14.63 -2.79
CA ALA A 165 14.57 15.79 -3.57
C ALA A 165 15.41 16.81 -2.78
N HIS A 166 15.83 16.49 -1.53
CA HIS A 166 16.61 17.42 -0.71
C HIS A 166 18.11 17.13 -0.79
N PRO A 167 18.99 18.15 -1.04
CA PRO A 167 20.45 17.97 -1.21
C PRO A 167 21.19 17.29 -0.06
N ALA A 168 20.65 17.30 1.16
CA ALA A 168 21.23 16.63 2.34
C ALA A 168 20.95 15.13 2.43
N ALA A 169 20.27 14.54 1.46
CA ALA A 169 19.75 13.17 1.53
C ALA A 169 20.62 12.14 0.77
N SER A 170 21.95 12.21 0.91
CA SER A 170 22.91 11.32 0.22
C SER A 170 22.67 9.80 0.45
N ARG A 171 21.86 9.42 1.44
CA ARG A 171 21.42 8.03 1.66
C ARG A 171 20.09 7.68 0.96
N VAL A 172 19.47 8.62 0.25
CA VAL A 172 18.12 8.51 -0.35
C VAL A 172 18.19 8.58 -1.87
N GLU A 173 19.39 8.70 -2.43
CA GLU A 173 19.65 8.89 -3.86
C GLU A 173 19.01 7.82 -4.77
N HIS A 174 18.87 6.60 -4.25
CA HIS A 174 18.25 5.48 -4.97
C HIS A 174 16.88 5.07 -4.41
N ALA A 175 16.23 5.91 -3.59
CA ALA A 175 14.96 5.55 -2.97
C ALA A 175 13.85 5.21 -3.98
N PRO A 176 13.68 5.92 -5.12
CA PRO A 176 12.74 5.52 -6.16
C PRO A 176 13.02 4.14 -6.75
N ALA A 177 14.30 3.82 -6.99
CA ALA A 177 14.68 2.52 -7.52
C ALA A 177 14.42 1.36 -6.53
N TRP A 178 14.39 1.63 -5.22
CA TRP A 178 13.97 0.64 -4.23
C TRP A 178 12.47 0.39 -4.25
N ASP A 179 11.65 1.41 -4.50
CA ASP A 179 10.21 1.23 -4.70
C ASP A 179 9.93 0.39 -5.95
N VAL A 180 10.67 0.62 -7.04
CA VAL A 180 10.57 -0.20 -8.26
C VAL A 180 10.98 -1.65 -7.99
N TYR A 181 12.03 -1.89 -7.19
CA TYR A 181 12.41 -3.22 -6.78
C TYR A 181 11.29 -3.91 -5.97
N ALA A 182 10.72 -3.20 -5.00
CA ALA A 182 9.61 -3.71 -4.20
C ALA A 182 8.36 -4.02 -5.05
N LEU A 183 8.08 -3.20 -6.07
CA LEU A 183 7.04 -3.46 -7.07
C LEU A 183 7.34 -4.75 -7.87
N GLY A 184 8.59 -4.95 -8.29
CA GLY A 184 9.02 -6.19 -8.95
C GLY A 184 8.81 -7.43 -8.07
N VAL A 185 9.17 -7.32 -6.78
CA VAL A 185 8.93 -8.37 -5.77
C VAL A 185 7.43 -8.66 -5.62
N LEU A 186 6.62 -7.60 -5.55
CA LEU A 186 5.17 -7.72 -5.43
C LEU A 186 4.56 -8.41 -6.65
N LEU A 187 4.96 -8.00 -7.86
CA LEU A 187 4.54 -8.63 -9.12
C LEU A 187 4.94 -10.12 -9.14
N TYR A 188 6.18 -10.43 -8.77
CA TYR A 188 6.64 -11.81 -8.66
C TYR A 188 5.79 -12.63 -7.68
N GLN A 189 5.48 -12.09 -6.50
CA GLN A 189 4.63 -12.74 -5.51
C GLN A 189 3.21 -12.99 -6.04
N MET A 190 2.64 -12.02 -6.74
CA MET A 190 1.31 -12.18 -7.35
C MET A 190 1.29 -13.28 -8.42
N LEU A 191 2.32 -13.36 -9.23
CA LEU A 191 2.42 -14.33 -10.33
C LEU A 191 2.74 -15.77 -9.87
N THR A 192 3.46 -15.91 -8.75
CA THR A 192 3.97 -17.21 -8.31
C THR A 192 3.39 -17.73 -7.00
N GLY A 193 2.72 -16.86 -6.22
CA GLY A 193 2.28 -17.14 -4.85
C GLY A 193 3.44 -17.27 -3.85
N ARG A 194 4.70 -16.95 -4.24
CA ARG A 194 5.90 -17.15 -3.43
C ARG A 194 6.74 -15.88 -3.34
N SER A 195 7.38 -15.67 -2.19
CA SER A 195 8.40 -14.62 -2.08
C SER A 195 9.69 -15.04 -2.83
N PRO A 196 10.32 -14.12 -3.58
CA PRO A 196 11.65 -14.38 -4.13
C PRO A 196 12.74 -14.40 -3.06
N HIS A 197 12.45 -13.90 -1.86
CA HIS A 197 13.37 -13.87 -0.73
C HIS A 197 13.15 -15.06 0.19
N ALA A 198 14.24 -15.53 0.81
CA ALA A 198 14.17 -16.53 1.88
C ALA A 198 13.35 -15.98 3.07
N PRO A 199 12.65 -16.83 3.83
CA PRO A 199 11.94 -16.40 5.03
C PRO A 199 12.87 -15.64 5.98
N GLY A 200 12.42 -14.44 6.43
CA GLY A 200 13.20 -13.57 7.32
C GLY A 200 14.27 -12.70 6.65
N ALA A 201 14.51 -12.84 5.34
CA ALA A 201 15.40 -11.95 4.61
C ALA A 201 14.80 -10.53 4.53
N ARG A 202 15.69 -9.52 4.60
CA ARG A 202 15.27 -8.14 4.40
C ARG A 202 14.92 -7.90 2.93
N LEU A 203 13.74 -7.30 2.64
CA LEU A 203 13.31 -6.93 1.29
C LEU A 203 14.31 -6.03 0.54
N LEU A 204 15.19 -5.35 1.27
CA LEU A 204 16.23 -4.48 0.73
C LEU A 204 17.51 -5.20 0.28
N GLN A 205 17.57 -6.54 0.36
CA GLN A 205 18.69 -7.30 -0.19
C GLN A 205 18.29 -7.86 -1.56
N PRO A 206 18.82 -7.30 -2.68
CA PRO A 206 18.50 -7.82 -3.99
C PRO A 206 18.92 -9.29 -4.11
N VAL A 207 17.98 -10.14 -4.46
CA VAL A 207 18.22 -11.55 -4.78
C VAL A 207 18.33 -11.74 -6.30
N ALA A 208 18.98 -12.80 -6.73
CA ALA A 208 18.88 -13.21 -8.12
C ALA A 208 17.40 -13.49 -8.43
N THR A 209 16.87 -12.84 -9.47
CA THR A 209 15.46 -13.02 -9.86
C THR A 209 15.25 -14.48 -10.26
N PRO A 210 14.40 -15.23 -9.54
CA PRO A 210 14.11 -16.61 -9.93
C PRO A 210 13.40 -16.64 -11.30
N VAL A 211 13.54 -17.75 -12.01
CA VAL A 211 12.84 -17.94 -13.30
C VAL A 211 11.33 -17.88 -13.07
N LEU A 212 10.66 -17.02 -13.81
CA LEU A 212 9.18 -16.91 -13.80
C LEU A 212 8.60 -17.99 -14.71
N LEU A 213 7.94 -18.96 -14.09
CA LEU A 213 7.22 -20.05 -14.78
C LEU A 213 5.73 -19.93 -14.40
N ALA A 214 5.02 -18.98 -14.99
CA ALA A 214 3.56 -18.87 -14.86
C ALA A 214 2.92 -19.23 -16.21
N PRO A 215 1.86 -20.08 -16.23
CA PRO A 215 1.17 -20.44 -17.46
C PRO A 215 0.63 -19.21 -18.18
N GLY A 216 0.89 -19.14 -19.50
CA GLY A 216 0.38 -18.05 -20.35
C GLY A 216 0.97 -16.66 -20.09
N LEU A 217 1.98 -16.54 -19.21
CA LEU A 217 2.61 -15.26 -18.91
C LEU A 217 3.36 -14.71 -20.15
N PRO A 218 3.05 -13.48 -20.61
CA PRO A 218 3.78 -12.82 -21.67
C PRO A 218 5.26 -12.64 -21.31
N ARG A 219 6.14 -12.85 -22.30
CA ARG A 219 7.59 -12.68 -22.11
C ARG A 219 7.95 -11.25 -21.69
N SER A 220 7.25 -10.26 -22.20
CA SER A 220 7.38 -8.85 -21.83
C SER A 220 7.15 -8.60 -20.34
N VAL A 221 6.11 -9.20 -19.75
CA VAL A 221 5.80 -9.08 -18.32
C VAL A 221 6.87 -9.78 -17.48
N ALA A 222 7.29 -10.98 -17.87
CA ALA A 222 8.37 -11.70 -17.19
C ALA A 222 9.68 -10.91 -17.21
N GLU A 223 10.03 -10.32 -18.35
CA GLU A 223 11.23 -9.51 -18.51
C GLU A 223 11.14 -8.21 -17.71
N LEU A 224 10.00 -7.52 -17.71
CA LEU A 224 9.77 -6.32 -16.92
C LEU A 224 9.90 -6.59 -15.41
N CYS A 225 9.32 -7.70 -14.94
CA CYS A 225 9.48 -8.14 -13.54
C CYS A 225 10.96 -8.34 -13.20
N ARG A 226 11.74 -9.00 -14.08
CA ARG A 226 13.18 -9.20 -13.94
C ARG A 226 13.93 -7.88 -13.90
N GLN A 227 13.61 -6.92 -14.77
CA GLN A 227 14.23 -5.59 -14.80
C GLN A 227 13.95 -4.79 -13.53
N CYS A 228 12.70 -4.79 -13.04
CA CYS A 228 12.37 -4.16 -11.77
C CYS A 228 13.21 -4.73 -10.60
N MET A 229 13.50 -6.02 -10.63
CA MET A 229 14.28 -6.71 -9.60
C MET A 229 15.80 -6.73 -9.87
N ALA A 230 16.30 -5.97 -10.84
CA ALA A 230 17.74 -5.90 -11.14
C ALA A 230 18.55 -5.58 -9.88
N LYS A 231 19.72 -6.21 -9.74
CA LYS A 231 20.57 -6.07 -8.56
C LYS A 231 21.07 -4.64 -8.36
N ARG A 232 21.47 -3.98 -9.44
CA ARG A 232 21.93 -2.59 -9.39
C ARG A 232 20.74 -1.65 -9.51
N PRO A 233 20.54 -0.67 -8.63
CA PRO A 233 19.45 0.29 -8.72
C PRO A 233 19.40 1.04 -10.06
N ALA A 234 20.55 1.35 -10.66
CA ALA A 234 20.64 2.05 -11.94
C ALA A 234 20.15 1.22 -13.16
N ASP A 235 20.08 -0.12 -13.02
CA ASP A 235 19.60 -1.01 -14.08
C ASP A 235 18.07 -1.19 -14.04
N ARG A 236 17.40 -0.60 -13.04
CA ARG A 236 15.94 -0.68 -12.88
C ARG A 236 15.25 0.39 -13.69
N PRO A 237 14.10 0.10 -14.32
CA PRO A 237 13.34 1.11 -15.04
C PRO A 237 12.76 2.17 -14.10
N GLU A 238 12.40 3.33 -14.64
CA GLU A 238 11.61 4.32 -13.92
C GLU A 238 10.18 3.83 -13.71
N SER A 239 9.54 4.20 -12.59
CA SER A 239 8.17 3.78 -12.26
C SER A 239 7.13 4.18 -13.32
N ALA A 240 7.32 5.33 -13.98
CA ALA A 240 6.44 5.76 -15.07
C ALA A 240 6.53 4.81 -16.29
N SER A 241 7.75 4.35 -16.65
CA SER A 241 7.96 3.39 -17.73
C SER A 241 7.35 2.03 -17.37
N VAL A 242 7.48 1.58 -16.10
CA VAL A 242 6.84 0.35 -15.62
C VAL A 242 5.33 0.44 -15.76
N ALA A 243 4.70 1.54 -15.32
CA ALA A 243 3.27 1.75 -15.44
C ALA A 243 2.80 1.67 -16.91
N LEU A 244 3.47 2.39 -17.81
CA LEU A 244 3.14 2.38 -19.23
C LEU A 244 3.25 0.97 -19.85
N SER A 245 4.33 0.24 -19.55
CA SER A 245 4.53 -1.12 -20.06
C SER A 245 3.46 -2.09 -19.56
N LEU A 246 3.11 -2.04 -18.27
CA LEU A 246 2.07 -2.90 -17.70
C LEU A 246 0.68 -2.58 -18.26
N TRP A 247 0.33 -1.31 -18.42
CA TRP A 247 -0.94 -0.91 -19.03
C TRP A 247 -1.03 -1.29 -20.51
N ALA A 248 0.09 -1.23 -21.26
CA ALA A 248 0.12 -1.70 -22.65
C ALA A 248 -0.15 -3.20 -22.75
N GLU A 249 0.42 -4.02 -21.87
CA GLU A 249 0.16 -5.46 -21.82
C GLU A 249 -1.29 -5.75 -21.42
N PHE A 250 -1.83 -5.05 -20.44
CA PHE A 250 -3.20 -5.19 -20.02
C PHE A 250 -4.19 -4.83 -21.15
N ALA A 251 -3.91 -3.77 -21.89
CA ALA A 251 -4.77 -3.33 -23.00
C ALA A 251 -4.77 -4.29 -24.19
N THR A 252 -3.65 -4.99 -24.46
CA THR A 252 -3.57 -5.96 -25.57
C THR A 252 -4.37 -7.23 -25.31
N ASP A 253 -4.56 -7.62 -24.04
CA ASP A 253 -5.33 -8.81 -23.66
C ASP A 253 -6.81 -8.52 -23.34
N TRP A 254 -7.23 -7.26 -23.32
CA TRP A 254 -8.59 -6.80 -22.98
C TRP A 254 -9.62 -7.11 -24.09
N GLN A 255 -9.58 -8.26 -24.73
CA GLN A 255 -10.65 -8.71 -25.64
C GLN A 255 -11.80 -9.45 -24.94
N HIS A 256 -11.73 -9.65 -23.59
CA HIS A 256 -12.77 -10.33 -22.81
C HIS A 256 -13.07 -9.60 -21.49
N PRO A 257 -14.14 -8.76 -21.43
CA PRO A 257 -14.44 -7.92 -20.26
C PRO A 257 -15.07 -8.62 -19.04
N ASP A 258 -15.35 -9.92 -19.09
CA ASP A 258 -16.24 -10.56 -18.10
C ASP A 258 -15.59 -11.13 -16.83
N SER A 259 -14.26 -11.05 -16.66
CA SER A 259 -13.58 -11.80 -15.61
C SER A 259 -13.33 -11.07 -14.29
N PHE A 260 -13.35 -9.73 -14.27
CA PHE A 260 -12.89 -8.97 -13.07
C PHE A 260 -13.98 -8.75 -12.01
N THR A 261 -15.21 -8.44 -12.43
CA THR A 261 -16.31 -8.09 -11.50
C THR A 261 -16.92 -9.30 -10.80
N GLU A 262 -16.84 -10.48 -11.37
CA GLU A 262 -17.47 -11.69 -10.83
C GLU A 262 -16.65 -12.33 -9.69
N SER A 263 -15.32 -12.29 -9.76
CA SER A 263 -14.43 -12.88 -8.73
C SER A 263 -14.48 -12.17 -7.38
N TYR A 264 -14.85 -10.89 -7.34
CA TYR A 264 -14.95 -10.11 -6.10
C TYR A 264 -16.37 -10.03 -5.55
N ARG A 265 -17.42 -10.26 -6.37
CA ARG A 265 -18.83 -10.23 -5.95
C ARG A 265 -19.30 -11.49 -5.23
N THR A 266 -18.79 -12.66 -5.58
CA THR A 266 -19.35 -13.95 -5.13
C THR A 266 -19.02 -14.35 -3.69
N ARG A 267 -18.21 -13.59 -2.94
CA ARG A 267 -17.84 -13.93 -1.56
C ARG A 267 -18.28 -12.95 -0.47
N SER A 268 -18.91 -11.83 -0.80
CA SER A 268 -19.51 -10.95 0.22
C SER A 268 -20.88 -11.44 0.72
N ASP A 269 -21.53 -12.38 0.04
CA ASP A 269 -22.88 -12.84 0.36
C ASP A 269 -22.95 -14.08 1.28
N HIS A 270 -21.80 -14.59 1.78
CA HIS A 270 -21.76 -15.76 2.66
C HIS A 270 -21.31 -15.46 4.09
N SER A 271 -21.46 -14.24 4.57
CA SER A 271 -21.23 -13.85 5.97
C SER A 271 -22.34 -12.92 6.43
N ALA A 272 -23.55 -13.45 6.54
CA ALA A 272 -24.64 -12.90 7.34
C ALA A 272 -24.83 -13.77 8.58
#